data_dc2fecebea6f777544790ebc7a09ccf9
#
_entry.id   dc2fecebea6f777544790ebc7a09ccf9
#
_cell.length_a   1.000
_cell.length_b   1.000
_cell.length_c   1.000
_cell.angle_alpha   90.00
_cell.angle_beta   90.00
_cell.angle_gamma   90.00
#
_symmetry.space_group_name_H-M   'P 1'
#
loop_
_entity.id
_entity.type
_entity.pdbx_description
1 polymer ?
#
loop_
_entity_poly.entity_id
_entity_poly.type
_entity_poly.pdbx_seq_one_letter_code
_entity_poly.pdbx_strand_id
1 'polypeptide(L)'
;MSTSIATTDNQTQKIDNVSILTNGELFNRLRTLSEVMANSGNFVPAHFRGKPDSCMAIVMQAARWGMDPFAVAQKTFIVGDSGVLGYEAQLVNAVVNSMAPTKDRIHFEWFGTWENIVGRFVEKTSTKGNKYIVPGWSLADEKGVGVRAYATLKGESEPRELILMLSQAQVRNSTLWASDPRQQLAYLAVKRWA
;
A
#
# COMPACT_ATOMS: atom_id res chain seq x y z
N MET A 1 -5.93 -29.01 45.11
CA MET A 1 -4.87 -29.13 44.08
C MET A 1 -5.13 -28.06 43.03
N SER A 2 -4.35 -27.02 43.08
CA SER A 2 -4.51 -25.87 42.13
C SER A 2 -3.60 -26.09 40.93
N THR A 3 -4.20 -26.34 39.77
CA THR A 3 -3.46 -26.53 38.51
C THR A 3 -3.12 -25.17 37.96
N SER A 4 -1.86 -24.74 38.10
CA SER A 4 -1.32 -23.54 37.47
C SER A 4 -1.26 -23.75 35.96
N ILE A 5 -2.08 -23.02 35.23
CA ILE A 5 -1.97 -22.92 33.76
C ILE A 5 -0.75 -22.03 33.47
N ALA A 6 0.32 -22.65 32.99
CA ALA A 6 1.48 -21.92 32.47
C ALA A 6 1.03 -21.14 31.20
N THR A 7 0.92 -19.85 31.32
CA THR A 7 0.82 -18.95 30.17
C THR A 7 2.16 -18.97 29.44
N THR A 8 2.22 -19.72 28.36
CA THR A 8 3.34 -19.66 27.42
C THR A 8 3.30 -18.27 26.78
N ASP A 9 4.25 -17.43 27.19
CA ASP A 9 4.47 -16.12 26.60
C ASP A 9 4.92 -16.33 25.14
N ASN A 10 3.95 -16.37 24.24
CA ASN A 10 4.18 -16.56 22.82
C ASN A 10 4.63 -15.22 22.25
N GLN A 11 5.87 -14.81 22.58
CA GLN A 11 6.54 -13.72 21.88
C GLN A 11 6.56 -14.10 20.41
N THR A 12 5.70 -13.46 19.63
CA THR A 12 5.64 -13.61 18.18
C THR A 12 7.00 -13.17 17.64
N GLN A 13 7.90 -14.14 17.42
CA GLN A 13 9.25 -13.89 16.93
C GLN A 13 9.13 -13.20 15.59
N LYS A 14 9.58 -11.95 15.51
CA LYS A 14 9.50 -11.14 14.30
C LYS A 14 10.32 -11.82 13.21
N ILE A 15 9.67 -12.22 12.14
CA ILE A 15 10.34 -12.83 10.99
C ILE A 15 11.14 -11.74 10.27
N ASP A 16 12.44 -11.90 10.22
CA ASP A 16 13.37 -11.03 9.52
C ASP A 16 14.10 -11.76 8.38
N ASN A 17 14.93 -11.03 7.64
CA ASN A 17 15.69 -11.60 6.54
C ASN A 17 16.66 -12.69 6.98
N VAL A 18 17.27 -12.53 8.14
CA VAL A 18 18.26 -13.48 8.66
C VAL A 18 17.57 -14.79 9.02
N SER A 19 16.43 -14.71 9.74
CA SER A 19 15.65 -15.91 10.11
C SER A 19 15.14 -16.67 8.89
N ILE A 20 14.71 -15.97 7.81
CA ILE A 20 14.29 -16.63 6.58
C ILE A 20 15.45 -17.36 5.91
N LEU A 21 16.66 -16.77 5.86
CA LEU A 21 17.81 -17.33 5.18
C LEU A 21 18.50 -18.45 5.99
N THR A 22 18.46 -18.40 7.31
CA THR A 22 19.18 -19.33 8.19
C THR A 22 18.31 -20.48 8.72
N ASN A 23 16.97 -20.34 8.69
CA ASN A 23 16.05 -21.36 9.14
C ASN A 23 15.43 -22.11 7.95
N GLY A 24 16.01 -23.27 7.62
CA GLY A 24 15.54 -24.09 6.49
C GLY A 24 14.10 -24.59 6.64
N GLU A 25 13.61 -24.83 7.86
CA GLU A 25 12.22 -25.23 8.09
C GLU A 25 11.27 -24.06 7.78
N LEU A 26 11.57 -22.85 8.26
CA LEU A 26 10.81 -21.66 7.94
C LEU A 26 10.80 -21.42 6.42
N PHE A 27 11.95 -21.47 5.77
CA PHE A 27 12.06 -21.32 4.32
C PHE A 27 11.18 -22.31 3.56
N ASN A 28 11.19 -23.58 3.94
CA ASN A 28 10.37 -24.62 3.32
C ASN A 28 8.86 -24.37 3.53
N ARG A 29 8.43 -23.91 4.69
CA ARG A 29 7.03 -23.51 4.94
C ARG A 29 6.60 -22.36 4.04
N LEU A 30 7.43 -21.33 3.90
CA LEU A 30 7.16 -20.19 3.01
C LEU A 30 7.09 -20.63 1.54
N ARG A 31 7.98 -21.55 1.12
CA ARG A 31 7.97 -22.14 -0.22
C ARG A 31 6.69 -22.93 -0.49
N THR A 32 6.29 -23.81 0.43
CA THR A 32 5.03 -24.55 0.31
C THR A 32 3.83 -23.61 0.18
N LEU A 33 3.79 -22.53 0.99
CA LEU A 33 2.73 -21.54 0.90
C LEU A 33 2.74 -20.81 -0.47
N SER A 34 3.91 -20.52 -1.02
CA SER A 34 4.02 -19.90 -2.34
C SER A 34 3.49 -20.80 -3.47
N GLU A 35 3.73 -22.10 -3.37
CA GLU A 35 3.18 -23.11 -4.30
C GLU A 35 1.63 -23.18 -4.19
N VAL A 36 1.09 -23.18 -2.98
CA VAL A 36 -0.36 -23.12 -2.73
C VAL A 36 -0.95 -21.85 -3.32
N MET A 37 -0.32 -20.70 -3.08
CA MET A 37 -0.78 -19.42 -3.65
C MET A 37 -0.79 -19.43 -5.18
N ALA A 38 0.29 -19.89 -5.81
CA ALA A 38 0.39 -19.95 -7.27
C ALA A 38 -0.72 -20.81 -7.90
N ASN A 39 -1.13 -21.87 -7.19
CA ASN A 39 -2.18 -22.80 -7.63
C ASN A 39 -3.60 -22.42 -7.17
N SER A 40 -3.77 -21.31 -6.44
CA SER A 40 -5.05 -20.91 -5.85
C SER A 40 -6.05 -20.26 -6.84
N GLY A 41 -5.71 -20.20 -8.13
CA GLY A 41 -6.61 -19.68 -9.17
C GLY A 41 -6.95 -18.20 -8.99
N ASN A 42 -8.22 -17.87 -8.75
CA ASN A 42 -8.69 -16.49 -8.66
C ASN A 42 -8.38 -15.80 -7.31
N PHE A 43 -7.83 -16.50 -6.33
CA PHE A 43 -7.44 -15.90 -5.06
C PHE A 43 -6.17 -15.04 -5.16
N VAL A 44 -5.42 -15.17 -6.24
CA VAL A 44 -4.29 -14.29 -6.54
C VAL A 44 -4.50 -13.57 -7.89
N PRO A 45 -3.92 -12.37 -8.07
CA PRO A 45 -3.90 -11.67 -9.35
C PRO A 45 -3.34 -12.53 -10.48
N ALA A 46 -3.82 -12.32 -11.70
CA ALA A 46 -3.47 -13.15 -12.86
C ALA A 46 -1.96 -13.26 -13.11
N HIS A 47 -1.20 -12.21 -12.81
CA HIS A 47 0.24 -12.18 -13.00
C HIS A 47 1.05 -13.04 -12.01
N PHE A 48 0.41 -13.55 -10.94
CA PHE A 48 1.01 -14.50 -9.98
C PHE A 48 0.57 -15.95 -10.19
N ARG A 49 -0.50 -16.20 -10.96
CA ARG A 49 -1.04 -17.56 -11.18
C ARG A 49 -0.03 -18.44 -11.87
N GLY A 50 0.17 -19.66 -11.34
CA GLY A 50 1.12 -20.63 -11.86
C GLY A 50 2.59 -20.21 -11.72
N LYS A 51 2.91 -19.18 -10.90
CA LYS A 51 4.27 -18.66 -10.73
C LYS A 51 4.69 -18.71 -9.27
N PRO A 52 5.11 -19.88 -8.75
CA PRO A 52 5.48 -20.04 -7.35
C PRO A 52 6.64 -19.14 -6.94
N ASP A 53 7.62 -18.89 -7.82
CA ASP A 53 8.75 -18.01 -7.52
C ASP A 53 8.31 -16.55 -7.31
N SER A 54 7.36 -16.08 -8.12
CA SER A 54 6.77 -14.73 -7.95
C SER A 54 5.94 -14.66 -6.66
N CYS A 55 5.18 -15.72 -6.36
CA CYS A 55 4.45 -15.84 -5.10
C CYS A 55 5.40 -15.91 -3.91
N MET A 56 6.58 -16.54 -4.03
CA MET A 56 7.58 -16.61 -2.95
C MET A 56 8.05 -15.22 -2.52
N ALA A 57 8.28 -14.30 -3.48
CA ALA A 57 8.63 -12.92 -3.17
C ALA A 57 7.54 -12.23 -2.32
N ILE A 58 6.27 -12.47 -2.66
CA ILE A 58 5.12 -11.93 -1.90
C ILE A 58 5.02 -12.55 -0.52
N VAL A 59 5.15 -13.88 -0.40
CA VAL A 59 5.08 -14.61 0.87
C VAL A 59 6.18 -14.13 1.82
N MET A 60 7.41 -14.00 1.34
CA MET A 60 8.53 -13.49 2.13
C MET A 60 8.28 -12.04 2.59
N GLN A 61 7.75 -11.20 1.72
CA GLN A 61 7.45 -9.81 2.06
C GLN A 61 6.30 -9.72 3.08
N ALA A 62 5.24 -10.49 2.89
CA ALA A 62 4.11 -10.57 3.82
C ALA A 62 4.55 -11.08 5.20
N ALA A 63 5.41 -12.08 5.25
CA ALA A 63 5.97 -12.61 6.50
C ALA A 63 6.74 -11.54 7.28
N ARG A 64 7.57 -10.71 6.60
CA ARG A 64 8.29 -9.58 7.22
C ARG A 64 7.35 -8.54 7.79
N TRP A 65 6.23 -8.28 7.10
CA TRP A 65 5.23 -7.31 7.52
C TRP A 65 4.20 -7.85 8.51
N GLY A 66 4.24 -9.17 8.82
CA GLY A 66 3.23 -9.82 9.64
C GLY A 66 1.83 -9.73 9.04
N MET A 67 1.73 -9.74 7.71
CA MET A 67 0.48 -9.60 6.96
C MET A 67 0.11 -10.89 6.23
N ASP A 68 -1.19 -11.03 5.91
CA ASP A 68 -1.67 -12.12 5.07
C ASP A 68 -1.09 -12.01 3.65
N PRO A 69 -0.39 -13.04 3.14
CA PRO A 69 0.23 -13.01 1.82
C PRO A 69 -0.77 -12.91 0.66
N PHE A 70 -1.98 -13.42 0.80
CA PHE A 70 -3.02 -13.24 -0.22
C PHE A 70 -3.49 -11.78 -0.30
N ALA A 71 -3.67 -11.12 0.85
CA ALA A 71 -4.01 -9.71 0.90
C ALA A 71 -2.89 -8.83 0.32
N VAL A 72 -1.63 -9.16 0.61
CA VAL A 72 -0.47 -8.48 0.02
C VAL A 72 -0.43 -8.67 -1.49
N ALA A 73 -0.64 -9.90 -1.99
CA ALA A 73 -0.69 -10.19 -3.42
C ALA A 73 -1.74 -9.36 -4.16
N GLN A 74 -2.95 -9.22 -3.60
CA GLN A 74 -4.05 -8.44 -4.18
C GLN A 74 -3.73 -6.94 -4.32
N LYS A 75 -2.75 -6.45 -3.56
CA LYS A 75 -2.32 -5.04 -3.53
C LYS A 75 -0.93 -4.83 -4.13
N THR A 76 -0.43 -5.83 -4.86
CA THR A 76 0.86 -5.82 -5.54
C THR A 76 0.66 -5.93 -7.05
N PHE A 77 1.41 -5.15 -7.82
CA PHE A 77 1.40 -5.17 -9.27
C PHE A 77 2.83 -5.21 -9.83
N ILE A 78 2.96 -5.61 -11.08
CA ILE A 78 4.25 -5.60 -11.78
C ILE A 78 4.34 -4.32 -12.60
N VAL A 79 5.44 -3.59 -12.48
CA VAL A 79 5.69 -2.33 -13.19
C VAL A 79 6.25 -2.62 -14.57
N GLY A 80 5.44 -2.39 -15.62
CA GLY A 80 5.85 -2.61 -17.00
C GLY A 80 6.39 -4.02 -17.25
N ASP A 81 7.35 -4.14 -18.15
CA ASP A 81 8.01 -5.42 -18.49
C ASP A 81 9.27 -5.70 -17.63
N SER A 82 9.59 -4.79 -16.70
CA SER A 82 10.81 -4.87 -15.89
C SER A 82 10.80 -5.93 -14.80
N GLY A 83 9.64 -6.50 -14.47
CA GLY A 83 9.47 -7.45 -13.37
C GLY A 83 9.55 -6.81 -11.97
N VAL A 84 9.68 -5.49 -11.87
CA VAL A 84 9.72 -4.77 -10.59
C VAL A 84 8.34 -4.81 -9.93
N LEU A 85 8.31 -5.22 -8.66
CA LEU A 85 7.09 -5.21 -7.86
C LEU A 85 6.75 -3.78 -7.42
N GLY A 86 5.52 -3.37 -7.72
CA GLY A 86 4.93 -2.15 -7.21
C GLY A 86 3.82 -2.45 -6.21
N TYR A 87 3.61 -1.56 -5.24
CA TYR A 87 2.59 -1.72 -4.22
C TYR A 87 1.54 -0.62 -4.34
N GLU A 88 0.26 -1.01 -4.19
CA GLU A 88 -0.81 -0.03 -4.08
C GLU A 88 -0.62 0.84 -2.83
N ALA A 89 -1.05 2.08 -2.90
CA ALA A 89 -0.89 3.02 -1.79
C ALA A 89 -1.62 2.60 -0.51
N GLN A 90 -2.71 1.86 -0.63
CA GLN A 90 -3.42 1.27 0.52
C GLN A 90 -2.52 0.32 1.29
N LEU A 91 -1.77 -0.55 0.60
CA LEU A 91 -0.82 -1.46 1.24
C LEU A 91 0.33 -0.69 1.88
N VAL A 92 0.91 0.28 1.17
CA VAL A 92 1.98 1.14 1.72
C VAL A 92 1.51 1.82 3.00
N ASN A 93 0.30 2.42 3.00
CA ASN A 93 -0.28 3.05 4.18
C ASN A 93 -0.50 2.05 5.33
N ALA A 94 -0.98 0.85 5.05
CA ALA A 94 -1.16 -0.18 6.07
C ALA A 94 0.19 -0.61 6.69
N VAL A 95 1.22 -0.82 5.85
CA VAL A 95 2.57 -1.18 6.31
C VAL A 95 3.18 -0.07 7.15
N VAL A 96 3.11 1.19 6.70
CA VAL A 96 3.65 2.32 7.47
C VAL A 96 2.96 2.43 8.82
N ASN A 97 1.63 2.37 8.87
CA ASN A 97 0.88 2.49 10.12
C ASN A 97 1.06 1.31 11.08
N SER A 98 1.49 0.12 10.61
CA SER A 98 1.69 -1.07 11.44
C SER A 98 3.15 -1.34 11.79
N MET A 99 4.08 -1.00 10.91
CA MET A 99 5.48 -1.44 10.99
C MET A 99 6.48 -0.30 11.15
N ALA A 100 6.14 0.92 10.70
CA ALA A 100 7.06 2.03 10.79
C ALA A 100 7.36 2.39 12.27
N PRO A 101 8.57 2.86 12.55
CA PRO A 101 8.95 3.30 13.89
C PRO A 101 8.33 4.67 14.22
N THR A 102 7.05 4.85 13.95
CA THR A 102 6.29 6.06 14.26
C THR A 102 5.61 5.94 15.62
N LYS A 103 5.41 7.08 16.31
CA LYS A 103 4.67 7.17 17.57
C LYS A 103 3.16 7.02 17.35
N ASP A 104 2.69 7.47 16.19
CA ASP A 104 1.29 7.54 15.79
C ASP A 104 1.13 7.22 14.29
N ARG A 105 -0.11 7.24 13.81
CA ARG A 105 -0.40 7.06 12.38
C ARG A 105 0.00 8.30 11.61
N ILE A 106 0.14 8.18 10.28
CA ILE A 106 0.31 9.34 9.40
C ILE A 106 -0.95 10.21 9.48
N HIS A 107 -0.76 11.48 9.76
CA HIS A 107 -1.78 12.53 9.77
C HIS A 107 -1.81 13.28 8.44
N PHE A 108 -2.99 13.82 8.12
CA PHE A 108 -3.20 14.59 6.90
C PHE A 108 -3.89 15.92 7.24
N GLU A 109 -3.30 17.00 6.78
CA GLU A 109 -3.89 18.33 6.82
C GLU A 109 -4.09 18.83 5.39
N TRP A 110 -5.33 19.16 5.06
CA TRP A 110 -5.72 19.62 3.75
C TRP A 110 -5.70 21.14 3.71
N PHE A 111 -5.18 21.71 2.64
CA PHE A 111 -5.15 23.17 2.47
C PHE A 111 -5.48 23.56 1.02
N GLY A 112 -5.88 24.82 0.85
CA GLY A 112 -6.32 25.38 -0.44
C GLY A 112 -7.82 25.17 -0.70
N THR A 113 -8.26 25.63 -1.86
CA THR A 113 -9.69 25.72 -2.23
C THR A 113 -10.17 24.40 -2.84
N TRP A 114 -10.32 23.35 -2.01
CA TRP A 114 -10.78 22.03 -2.43
C TRP A 114 -12.20 22.01 -3.00
N GLU A 115 -13.02 23.04 -2.73
CA GLU A 115 -14.39 23.20 -3.25
C GLU A 115 -14.40 23.33 -4.78
N ASN A 116 -13.30 23.81 -5.38
CA ASN A 116 -13.14 23.89 -6.83
C ASN A 116 -12.75 22.55 -7.46
N ILE A 117 -12.41 21.56 -6.67
CA ILE A 117 -11.86 20.25 -7.09
C ILE A 117 -12.84 19.11 -6.80
N VAL A 118 -13.31 19.01 -5.54
CA VAL A 118 -14.15 17.89 -5.08
C VAL A 118 -15.51 17.93 -5.77
N GLY A 119 -15.92 16.76 -6.30
CA GLY A 119 -17.19 16.62 -7.01
C GLY A 119 -17.18 17.16 -8.45
N ARG A 120 -16.06 17.68 -8.93
CA ARG A 120 -15.95 18.14 -10.32
C ARG A 120 -15.31 17.08 -11.20
N PHE A 121 -16.12 16.44 -12.02
CA PHE A 121 -15.67 15.43 -12.98
C PHE A 121 -16.46 15.52 -14.29
N VAL A 122 -15.89 14.94 -15.33
CA VAL A 122 -16.52 14.80 -16.65
C VAL A 122 -16.64 13.34 -16.98
N GLU A 123 -17.84 12.92 -17.41
CA GLU A 123 -18.07 11.58 -17.93
C GLU A 123 -17.54 11.49 -19.37
N LYS A 124 -16.79 10.43 -19.68
CA LYS A 124 -16.31 10.09 -21.00
C LYS A 124 -16.70 8.66 -21.36
N THR A 125 -16.75 8.38 -22.66
CA THR A 125 -16.97 7.04 -23.17
C THR A 125 -15.71 6.54 -23.88
N SER A 126 -15.26 5.34 -23.53
CA SER A 126 -14.13 4.68 -24.18
C SER A 126 -14.49 4.22 -25.60
N THR A 127 -13.49 3.89 -26.41
CA THR A 127 -13.69 3.29 -27.75
C THR A 127 -14.46 1.97 -27.74
N LYS A 128 -14.51 1.30 -26.56
CA LYS A 128 -15.27 0.05 -26.34
C LYS A 128 -16.69 0.29 -25.79
N GLY A 129 -17.16 1.55 -25.73
CA GLY A 129 -18.48 1.92 -25.22
C GLY A 129 -18.60 2.01 -23.68
N ASN A 130 -17.55 1.76 -22.92
CA ASN A 130 -17.58 1.84 -21.45
C ASN A 130 -17.50 3.29 -20.99
N LYS A 131 -18.41 3.69 -20.11
CA LYS A 131 -18.39 5.00 -19.46
C LYS A 131 -17.35 5.04 -18.35
N TYR A 132 -16.65 6.15 -18.21
CA TYR A 132 -15.70 6.43 -17.12
C TYR A 132 -15.65 7.91 -16.84
N ILE A 133 -15.15 8.29 -15.66
CA ILE A 133 -15.02 9.68 -15.24
C ILE A 133 -13.55 10.11 -15.23
N VAL A 134 -13.34 11.37 -15.55
CA VAL A 134 -12.03 12.04 -15.47
C VAL A 134 -12.16 13.34 -14.68
N PRO A 135 -11.07 13.90 -14.10
CA PRO A 135 -11.07 15.23 -13.51
C PRO A 135 -11.71 16.29 -14.42
N GLY A 136 -12.62 17.07 -13.86
CA GLY A 136 -13.38 18.11 -14.57
C GLY A 136 -12.97 19.55 -14.17
N TRP A 137 -11.91 19.70 -13.40
CA TRP A 137 -11.34 20.99 -13.02
C TRP A 137 -10.12 21.34 -13.89
N SER A 138 -9.72 22.59 -13.86
CA SER A 138 -8.55 23.12 -14.60
C SER A 138 -7.28 23.09 -13.74
N LEU A 139 -6.11 23.21 -14.38
CA LEU A 139 -4.84 23.40 -13.66
C LEU A 139 -4.80 24.69 -12.82
N ALA A 140 -5.58 25.71 -13.21
CA ALA A 140 -5.69 26.94 -12.42
C ALA A 140 -6.39 26.71 -11.08
N ASP A 141 -7.37 25.81 -11.05
CA ASP A 141 -8.09 25.43 -9.82
C ASP A 141 -7.20 24.68 -8.82
N GLU A 142 -6.11 24.07 -9.29
CA GLU A 142 -5.15 23.33 -8.44
C GLU A 142 -4.17 24.26 -7.70
N LYS A 143 -4.12 25.54 -8.04
CA LYS A 143 -3.17 26.49 -7.45
C LYS A 143 -3.41 26.63 -5.95
N GLY A 144 -2.37 26.33 -5.16
CA GLY A 144 -2.43 26.40 -3.71
C GLY A 144 -3.20 25.26 -3.03
N VAL A 145 -3.68 24.25 -3.79
CA VAL A 145 -4.39 23.08 -3.25
C VAL A 145 -3.40 21.98 -2.98
N GLY A 146 -3.47 21.36 -1.79
CA GLY A 146 -2.55 20.30 -1.42
C GLY A 146 -2.89 19.59 -0.12
N VAL A 147 -1.95 18.75 0.31
CA VAL A 147 -1.98 18.02 1.57
C VAL A 147 -0.61 18.08 2.25
N ARG A 148 -0.59 18.26 3.55
CA ARG A 148 0.55 17.99 4.43
C ARG A 148 0.34 16.62 5.07
N ALA A 149 1.26 15.69 4.80
CA ALA A 149 1.31 14.38 5.46
C ALA A 149 2.44 14.40 6.48
N TYR A 150 2.18 13.96 7.72
CA TYR A 150 3.19 13.98 8.77
C TYR A 150 2.98 12.88 9.81
N ALA A 151 4.08 12.43 10.41
CA ALA A 151 4.09 11.56 11.58
C ALA A 151 5.41 11.75 12.34
N THR A 152 5.41 11.51 13.65
CA THR A 152 6.61 11.60 14.49
C THR A 152 7.26 10.23 14.64
N LEU A 153 8.54 10.10 14.31
CA LEU A 153 9.27 8.87 14.57
C LEU A 153 9.55 8.66 16.04
N LYS A 154 9.62 7.40 16.48
CA LYS A 154 10.04 7.05 17.84
C LYS A 154 11.45 7.58 18.08
N GLY A 155 11.65 8.34 19.17
CA GLY A 155 12.92 8.98 19.51
C GLY A 155 13.09 10.41 18.98
N GLU A 156 12.21 10.89 18.08
CA GLU A 156 12.21 12.28 17.61
C GLU A 156 11.17 13.10 18.39
N SER A 157 11.43 14.41 18.55
CA SER A 157 10.49 15.36 19.17
C SER A 157 9.54 15.96 18.15
N GLU A 158 10.05 16.19 16.93
CA GLU A 158 9.35 16.88 15.86
C GLU A 158 8.83 15.89 14.80
N PRO A 159 7.67 16.18 14.18
CA PRO A 159 7.16 15.35 13.10
C PRO A 159 8.02 15.51 11.84
N ARG A 160 8.22 14.41 11.13
CA ARG A 160 8.66 14.43 9.74
C ARG A 160 7.45 14.70 8.86
N GLU A 161 7.58 15.64 7.96
CA GLU A 161 6.47 16.09 7.13
C GLU A 161 6.80 16.11 5.63
N LEU A 162 5.76 15.93 4.85
CA LEU A 162 5.77 16.09 3.40
C LEU A 162 4.59 16.97 2.99
N ILE A 163 4.87 18.06 2.29
CA ILE A 163 3.85 18.88 1.65
C ILE A 163 3.76 18.46 0.18
N LEU A 164 2.58 18.09 -0.27
CA LEU A 164 2.31 17.66 -1.64
C LEU A 164 1.20 18.50 -2.26
N MET A 165 1.53 19.27 -3.29
CA MET A 165 0.56 20.04 -4.06
C MET A 165 -0.18 19.14 -5.04
N LEU A 166 -1.47 19.42 -5.29
CA LEU A 166 -2.27 18.66 -6.26
C LEU A 166 -1.67 18.75 -7.68
N SER A 167 -1.11 19.90 -8.04
CA SER A 167 -0.43 20.13 -9.32
C SER A 167 0.83 19.25 -9.53
N GLN A 168 1.45 18.75 -8.47
CA GLN A 168 2.59 17.82 -8.52
C GLN A 168 2.17 16.37 -8.75
N ALA A 169 0.88 16.07 -8.63
CA ALA A 169 0.32 14.74 -8.83
C ALA A 169 0.02 14.50 -10.33
N GLN A 170 1.06 14.23 -11.08
CA GLN A 170 1.04 13.82 -12.48
C GLN A 170 1.69 12.43 -12.56
N VAL A 171 1.27 11.49 -13.33
CA VAL A 171 0.19 11.25 -14.27
C VAL A 171 -1.04 10.68 -13.52
N ARG A 172 -2.27 11.02 -13.95
CA ARG A 172 -3.53 10.66 -13.26
C ARG A 172 -4.29 9.57 -14.01
N ASN A 173 -3.83 8.33 -13.92
CA ASN A 173 -4.43 7.19 -14.64
C ASN A 173 -5.63 6.54 -13.93
N SER A 174 -5.81 6.79 -12.62
CA SER A 174 -6.92 6.22 -11.85
C SER A 174 -8.16 7.10 -11.92
N THR A 175 -9.34 6.48 -12.06
CA THR A 175 -10.64 7.18 -11.96
C THR A 175 -10.88 7.76 -10.57
N LEU A 176 -10.17 7.29 -9.55
CA LEU A 176 -10.23 7.84 -8.20
C LEU A 176 -9.79 9.32 -8.15
N TRP A 177 -8.95 9.78 -9.07
CA TRP A 177 -8.63 11.21 -9.19
C TRP A 177 -9.86 12.06 -9.47
N ALA A 178 -10.85 11.53 -10.16
CA ALA A 178 -12.10 12.23 -10.45
C ALA A 178 -13.15 12.05 -9.34
N SER A 179 -13.26 10.85 -8.77
CA SER A 179 -14.28 10.53 -7.76
C SER A 179 -13.90 10.98 -6.35
N ASP A 180 -12.64 10.81 -5.97
CA ASP A 180 -12.10 11.20 -4.65
C ASP A 180 -10.64 11.69 -4.77
N PRO A 181 -10.42 12.92 -5.23
CA PRO A 181 -9.09 13.48 -5.41
C PRO A 181 -8.32 13.64 -4.09
N ARG A 182 -9.02 13.87 -2.97
CA ARG A 182 -8.38 13.96 -1.64
C ARG A 182 -7.75 12.63 -1.26
N GLN A 183 -8.52 11.54 -1.32
CA GLN A 183 -8.02 10.20 -1.01
C GLN A 183 -6.85 9.81 -1.91
N GLN A 184 -6.94 10.13 -3.20
CA GLN A 184 -5.88 9.82 -4.14
C GLN A 184 -4.60 10.62 -3.87
N LEU A 185 -4.72 11.89 -3.49
CA LEU A 185 -3.56 12.72 -3.11
C LEU A 185 -2.94 12.24 -1.79
N ALA A 186 -3.75 11.82 -0.81
CA ALA A 186 -3.26 11.22 0.43
C ALA A 186 -2.47 9.94 0.15
N TYR A 187 -2.96 9.06 -0.72
CA TYR A 187 -2.27 7.85 -1.13
C TYR A 187 -0.90 8.14 -1.77
N LEU A 188 -0.82 9.17 -2.62
CA LEU A 188 0.44 9.58 -3.21
C LEU A 188 1.37 10.19 -2.16
N ALA A 189 0.84 10.99 -1.23
CA ALA A 189 1.61 11.59 -0.14
C ALA A 189 2.23 10.52 0.76
N VAL A 190 1.48 9.49 1.16
CA VAL A 190 2.02 8.35 1.94
C VAL A 190 3.17 7.67 1.20
N LYS A 191 3.01 7.40 -0.10
CA LYS A 191 4.05 6.75 -0.92
C LYS A 191 5.34 7.57 -1.03
N ARG A 192 5.24 8.90 -0.97
CA ARG A 192 6.41 9.79 -1.04
C ARG A 192 7.01 10.08 0.32
N TRP A 193 6.21 9.97 1.38
CA TRP A 193 6.64 10.17 2.75
C TRP A 193 7.41 8.94 3.28
N ALA A 194 6.98 7.71 2.92
CA ALA A 194 7.59 6.43 3.31
C ALA A 194 8.91 6.19 2.60
#